data_696c81f6141b678832ac81e5d2b104df
#
_entry.id   696c81f6141b678832ac81e5d2b104df
#
_cell.length_a   1.000
_cell.length_b   1.000
_cell.length_c   1.000
_cell.angle_alpha   90.00
_cell.angle_beta   90.00
_cell.angle_gamma   90.00
#
_symmetry.space_group_name_H-M   'P 1'
#
loop_
_entity.id
_entity.type
_entity.pdbx_description
1 polymer ?
#
loop_
_entity_poly.entity_id
_entity_poly.type
_entity_poly.pdbx_seq_one_letter_code
_entity_poly.pdbx_strand_id
1 'polypeptide(L)'
;MRLSPLPADQWDDAVRRSLSGMLPPDRCNPGDAGNALSTFARHPALAKAFLRFNIHLLFASTLPPRVRELAILRIAHRRGCAYEWTHHVALARKAGIGEAEVAAVRRGEAADDFERAVLAGVDELNEQSELSDETWAALGERLDDRQRMDYVFTVGCYALLAMAFNTFGVELEQDSKQDSKQER
;
A
#
# COMPACT_ATOMS: atom_id res chain seq x y z
N MET A 1 4.37 19.56 -1.59
CA MET A 1 5.32 18.44 -1.56
C MET A 1 6.58 18.87 -0.84
N ARG A 2 7.05 18.13 0.20
CA ARG A 2 8.32 18.44 0.90
C ARG A 2 9.50 17.77 0.21
N LEU A 3 9.27 16.61 -0.38
CA LEU A 3 10.26 15.81 -1.09
C LEU A 3 9.68 15.44 -2.46
N SER A 4 10.10 16.15 -3.51
CA SER A 4 9.62 15.90 -4.87
C SER A 4 10.19 14.60 -5.43
N PRO A 5 9.54 13.97 -6.42
CA PRO A 5 10.12 12.87 -7.19
C PRO A 5 11.54 13.20 -7.68
N LEU A 6 12.39 12.18 -7.79
CA LEU A 6 13.74 12.36 -8.34
C LEU A 6 13.63 12.81 -9.81
N PRO A 7 14.28 13.93 -10.20
CA PRO A 7 14.28 14.40 -11.58
C PRO A 7 14.81 13.35 -12.57
N ALA A 8 14.29 13.35 -13.79
CA ALA A 8 14.60 12.36 -14.80
C ALA A 8 16.10 12.28 -15.16
N ASP A 9 16.78 13.42 -15.17
CA ASP A 9 18.22 13.55 -15.45
C ASP A 9 19.12 12.96 -14.33
N GLN A 10 18.56 12.67 -13.16
CA GLN A 10 19.26 12.03 -12.04
C GLN A 10 19.01 10.52 -11.92
N TRP A 11 18.31 9.93 -12.89
CA TRP A 11 18.05 8.50 -12.94
C TRP A 11 19.23 7.73 -13.53
N ASP A 12 20.16 7.35 -12.68
CA ASP A 12 21.30 6.48 -13.02
C ASP A 12 20.98 4.98 -12.87
N ASP A 13 21.98 4.16 -13.10
CA ASP A 13 21.86 2.70 -12.97
C ASP A 13 21.63 2.25 -11.52
N ALA A 14 22.13 2.98 -10.53
CA ALA A 14 21.90 2.64 -9.13
C ALA A 14 20.43 2.85 -8.76
N VAL A 15 19.83 3.95 -9.21
CA VAL A 15 18.40 4.23 -9.09
C VAL A 15 17.58 3.11 -9.75
N ARG A 16 17.85 2.79 -11.01
CA ARG A 16 17.11 1.74 -11.74
C ARG A 16 17.20 0.38 -11.04
N ARG A 17 18.40 0.00 -10.59
CA ARG A 17 18.60 -1.25 -9.83
C ARG A 17 17.88 -1.25 -8.49
N SER A 18 17.67 -0.10 -7.87
CA SER A 18 16.96 -0.03 -6.58
C SER A 18 15.49 -0.34 -6.67
N LEU A 19 14.88 -0.12 -7.84
CA LEU A 19 13.46 -0.36 -8.12
C LEU A 19 13.21 -1.73 -8.79
N SER A 20 14.27 -2.48 -9.08
CA SER A 20 14.16 -3.81 -9.70
C SER A 20 13.34 -4.77 -8.82
N GLY A 21 12.44 -5.54 -9.44
CA GLY A 21 11.50 -6.41 -8.75
C GLY A 21 10.15 -5.75 -8.45
N MET A 22 10.11 -4.45 -8.23
CA MET A 22 8.85 -3.69 -8.16
C MET A 22 8.38 -3.27 -9.56
N LEU A 23 9.31 -2.87 -10.42
CA LEU A 23 9.06 -2.54 -11.81
C LEU A 23 9.86 -3.43 -12.75
N PRO A 24 9.28 -3.83 -13.89
CA PRO A 24 10.06 -4.48 -14.96
C PRO A 24 11.16 -3.52 -15.48
N PRO A 25 12.28 -4.05 -16.03
CA PRO A 25 13.41 -3.21 -16.44
C PRO A 25 13.07 -2.10 -17.43
N ASP A 26 12.18 -2.37 -18.38
CA ASP A 26 11.71 -1.43 -19.39
C ASP A 26 10.80 -0.31 -18.80
N ARG A 27 10.25 -0.53 -17.63
CA ARG A 27 9.42 0.43 -16.88
C ARG A 27 10.15 1.11 -15.71
N CYS A 28 11.43 0.83 -15.51
CA CYS A 28 12.27 1.53 -14.52
C CYS A 28 12.68 2.92 -15.03
N ASN A 29 11.72 3.80 -15.17
CA ASN A 29 11.87 5.18 -15.60
C ASN A 29 10.92 6.11 -14.82
N PRO A 30 11.13 7.42 -14.79
CA PRO A 30 10.32 8.36 -14.00
C PRO A 30 8.83 8.35 -14.34
N GLY A 31 8.48 8.17 -15.62
CA GLY A 31 7.09 8.19 -16.09
C GLY A 31 6.28 7.00 -15.61
N ASP A 32 6.90 5.81 -15.60
CA ASP A 32 6.23 4.57 -15.17
C ASP A 32 6.32 4.31 -13.67
N ALA A 33 7.33 4.86 -12.99
CA ALA A 33 7.54 4.64 -11.56
C ALA A 33 6.49 5.37 -10.70
N GLY A 34 5.88 6.41 -11.21
CA GLY A 34 4.97 7.25 -10.44
C GLY A 34 5.69 8.05 -9.34
N ASN A 35 4.92 8.85 -8.62
CA ASN A 35 5.47 9.79 -7.65
C ASN A 35 6.10 9.12 -6.42
N ALA A 36 5.50 8.03 -5.93
CA ALA A 36 6.00 7.33 -4.75
C ALA A 36 7.37 6.69 -4.99
N LEU A 37 7.51 5.85 -6.02
CA LEU A 37 8.78 5.18 -6.30
C LEU A 37 9.85 6.18 -6.76
N SER A 38 9.46 7.22 -7.52
CA SER A 38 10.37 8.29 -7.90
C SER A 38 10.85 9.12 -6.70
N THR A 39 10.04 9.23 -5.64
CA THR A 39 10.47 9.86 -4.38
C THR A 39 11.42 8.93 -3.61
N PHE A 40 11.16 7.62 -3.55
CA PHE A 40 12.08 6.66 -2.94
C PHE A 40 13.41 6.55 -3.67
N ALA A 41 13.40 6.76 -4.98
CA ALA A 41 14.61 6.77 -5.82
C ALA A 41 15.66 7.79 -5.37
N ARG A 42 15.29 8.80 -4.57
CA ARG A 42 16.25 9.75 -3.94
C ARG A 42 17.22 9.10 -2.96
N HIS A 43 16.87 7.92 -2.44
CA HIS A 43 17.74 7.14 -1.55
C HIS A 43 17.80 5.68 -2.02
N PRO A 44 18.58 5.36 -3.08
CA PRO A 44 18.56 4.03 -3.71
C PRO A 44 18.81 2.86 -2.75
N ALA A 45 19.72 3.03 -1.78
CA ALA A 45 20.02 1.99 -0.81
C ALA A 45 18.81 1.67 0.10
N LEU A 46 18.12 2.70 0.60
CA LEU A 46 16.89 2.56 1.39
C LEU A 46 15.77 1.97 0.54
N ALA A 47 15.56 2.50 -0.68
CA ALA A 47 14.54 2.02 -1.61
C ALA A 47 14.72 0.52 -1.88
N LYS A 48 15.93 0.08 -2.20
CA LYS A 48 16.25 -1.33 -2.45
C LYS A 48 15.93 -2.24 -1.25
N ALA A 49 16.33 -1.82 -0.04
CA ALA A 49 16.09 -2.60 1.18
C ALA A 49 14.61 -2.70 1.52
N PHE A 50 13.91 -1.57 1.49
CA PHE A 50 12.49 -1.50 1.79
C PHE A 50 11.63 -2.23 0.75
N LEU A 51 11.90 -2.02 -0.54
CA LEU A 51 11.11 -2.63 -1.61
C LEU A 51 11.23 -4.15 -1.64
N ARG A 52 12.37 -4.74 -1.23
CA ARG A 52 12.44 -6.20 -1.05
C ARG A 52 11.40 -6.73 -0.07
N PHE A 53 11.21 -6.04 1.03
CA PHE A 53 10.21 -6.40 2.04
C PHE A 53 8.77 -6.16 1.50
N ASN A 54 8.53 -4.99 0.92
CA ASN A 54 7.21 -4.65 0.38
C ASN A 54 6.78 -5.58 -0.78
N ILE A 55 7.71 -5.96 -1.66
CA ILE A 55 7.49 -6.92 -2.75
C ILE A 55 7.05 -8.28 -2.18
N HIS A 56 7.68 -8.75 -1.07
CA HIS A 56 7.24 -9.98 -0.43
C HIS A 56 5.78 -9.88 0.00
N LEU A 57 5.39 -8.82 0.68
CA LEU A 57 4.02 -8.64 1.17
C LEU A 57 3.00 -8.51 0.04
N LEU A 58 3.37 -7.89 -1.08
CA LEU A 58 2.45 -7.70 -2.22
C LEU A 58 2.30 -8.95 -3.10
N PHE A 59 3.39 -9.67 -3.34
CA PHE A 59 3.44 -10.68 -4.41
C PHE A 59 3.81 -12.08 -3.94
N ALA A 60 4.38 -12.24 -2.76
CA ALA A 60 4.83 -13.53 -2.21
C ALA A 60 4.23 -13.86 -0.84
N SER A 61 3.41 -12.98 -0.29
CA SER A 61 2.68 -13.20 0.97
C SER A 61 1.70 -14.36 0.84
N THR A 62 1.53 -15.09 1.94
CA THR A 62 0.53 -16.16 2.06
C THR A 62 -0.88 -15.63 2.37
N LEU A 63 -0.98 -14.35 2.69
CA LEU A 63 -2.25 -13.68 3.02
C LEU A 63 -3.18 -13.65 1.79
N PRO A 64 -4.45 -14.09 1.92
CA PRO A 64 -5.41 -14.01 0.84
C PRO A 64 -5.51 -12.58 0.28
N PRO A 65 -5.53 -12.38 -1.05
CA PRO A 65 -5.53 -11.04 -1.66
C PRO A 65 -6.65 -10.14 -1.12
N ARG A 66 -7.83 -10.67 -0.88
CA ARG A 66 -8.96 -9.91 -0.33
C ARG A 66 -8.67 -9.39 1.10
N VAL A 67 -8.15 -10.26 1.97
CA VAL A 67 -7.76 -9.88 3.35
C VAL A 67 -6.66 -8.82 3.32
N ARG A 68 -5.67 -9.00 2.46
CA ARG A 68 -4.59 -8.03 2.29
C ARG A 68 -5.11 -6.64 1.89
N GLU A 69 -5.98 -6.57 0.88
CA GLU A 69 -6.49 -5.27 0.41
C GLU A 69 -7.44 -4.62 1.42
N LEU A 70 -8.26 -5.40 2.16
CA LEU A 70 -9.06 -4.87 3.27
C LEU A 70 -8.17 -4.23 4.34
N ALA A 71 -7.10 -4.92 4.75
CA ALA A 71 -6.16 -4.41 5.74
C ALA A 71 -5.45 -3.14 5.25
N ILE A 72 -4.96 -3.13 4.00
CA ILE A 72 -4.26 -1.98 3.42
C ILE A 72 -5.19 -0.78 3.30
N LEU A 73 -6.40 -0.96 2.78
CA LEU A 73 -7.38 0.13 2.69
C LEU A 73 -7.71 0.69 4.08
N ARG A 74 -7.89 -0.18 5.08
CA ARG A 74 -8.20 0.29 6.44
C ARG A 74 -7.07 1.12 7.02
N ILE A 75 -5.82 0.65 6.96
CA ILE A 75 -4.68 1.40 7.50
C ILE A 75 -4.41 2.69 6.72
N ALA A 76 -4.55 2.67 5.39
CA ALA A 76 -4.44 3.88 4.58
C ALA A 76 -5.49 4.93 4.97
N HIS A 77 -6.74 4.51 5.21
CA HIS A 77 -7.78 5.39 5.71
C HIS A 77 -7.47 5.94 7.12
N ARG A 78 -7.10 5.06 8.05
CA ARG A 78 -6.77 5.44 9.44
C ARG A 78 -5.60 6.43 9.52
N ARG A 79 -4.62 6.31 8.62
CA ARG A 79 -3.46 7.20 8.53
C ARG A 79 -3.67 8.40 7.59
N GLY A 80 -4.83 8.54 6.97
CA GLY A 80 -5.12 9.64 6.03
C GLY A 80 -4.20 9.66 4.82
N CYS A 81 -3.73 8.49 4.34
CA CYS A 81 -2.85 8.39 3.19
C CYS A 81 -3.65 8.26 1.89
N ALA A 82 -3.91 9.40 1.24
CA ALA A 82 -4.69 9.44 0.00
C ALA A 82 -4.00 8.68 -1.15
N TYR A 83 -2.67 8.70 -1.20
CA TYR A 83 -1.89 7.99 -2.23
C TYR A 83 -2.12 6.48 -2.16
N GLU A 84 -1.93 5.87 -0.99
CA GLU A 84 -2.16 4.43 -0.81
C GLU A 84 -3.62 4.07 -1.03
N TRP A 85 -4.53 4.83 -0.46
CA TRP A 85 -5.96 4.61 -0.64
C TRP A 85 -6.34 4.51 -2.12
N THR A 86 -5.95 5.50 -2.92
CA THR A 86 -6.32 5.57 -4.34
C THR A 86 -5.77 4.39 -5.13
N HIS A 87 -4.50 4.03 -4.92
CA HIS A 87 -3.87 2.93 -5.62
C HIS A 87 -4.45 1.56 -5.20
N HIS A 88 -4.72 1.38 -3.92
CA HIS A 88 -5.25 0.12 -3.39
C HIS A 88 -6.75 -0.08 -3.65
N VAL A 89 -7.53 0.96 -3.89
CA VAL A 89 -8.92 0.80 -4.39
C VAL A 89 -8.95 0.04 -5.73
N ALA A 90 -8.00 0.30 -6.63
CA ALA A 90 -7.91 -0.42 -7.89
C ALA A 90 -7.50 -1.90 -7.71
N LEU A 91 -6.62 -2.19 -6.75
CA LEU A 91 -6.20 -3.56 -6.41
C LEU A 91 -7.30 -4.31 -5.65
N ALA A 92 -8.03 -3.64 -4.76
CA ALA A 92 -9.17 -4.17 -4.03
C ALA A 92 -10.28 -4.65 -4.99
N ARG A 93 -10.58 -3.88 -6.04
CA ARG A 93 -11.53 -4.30 -7.08
C ARG A 93 -11.09 -5.61 -7.75
N LYS A 94 -9.80 -5.76 -8.04
CA LYS A 94 -9.24 -7.01 -8.60
C LYS A 94 -9.32 -8.18 -7.62
N ALA A 95 -9.29 -7.89 -6.32
CA ALA A 95 -9.46 -8.86 -5.24
C ALA A 95 -10.94 -9.15 -4.90
N GLY A 96 -11.89 -8.62 -5.69
CA GLY A 96 -13.33 -8.86 -5.53
C GLY A 96 -13.99 -7.99 -4.47
N ILE A 97 -13.37 -6.86 -4.07
CA ILE A 97 -13.97 -5.89 -3.14
C ILE A 97 -14.68 -4.82 -3.96
N GLY A 98 -16.01 -4.77 -3.83
CA GLY A 98 -16.86 -3.83 -4.55
C GLY A 98 -16.84 -2.41 -3.96
N GLU A 99 -17.41 -1.44 -4.69
CA GLU A 99 -17.42 -0.03 -4.27
C GLU A 99 -18.14 0.21 -2.93
N ALA A 100 -19.25 -0.50 -2.70
CA ALA A 100 -19.97 -0.41 -1.44
C ALA A 100 -19.15 -0.93 -0.26
N GLU A 101 -18.37 -2.00 -0.47
CA GLU A 101 -17.46 -2.57 0.53
C GLU A 101 -16.27 -1.66 0.79
N VAL A 102 -15.67 -1.06 -0.25
CA VAL A 102 -14.63 -0.03 -0.10
C VAL A 102 -15.13 1.15 0.75
N ALA A 103 -16.37 1.58 0.53
CA ALA A 103 -16.98 2.63 1.35
C ALA A 103 -17.22 2.17 2.80
N ALA A 104 -17.61 0.90 3.02
CA ALA A 104 -17.80 0.30 4.33
C ALA A 104 -16.49 0.19 5.13
N VAL A 105 -15.36 -0.14 4.47
CA VAL A 105 -14.03 -0.18 5.10
C VAL A 105 -13.69 1.14 5.80
N ARG A 106 -14.08 2.30 5.26
CA ARG A 106 -13.86 3.60 5.93
C ARG A 106 -14.53 3.67 7.29
N ARG A 107 -15.70 3.05 7.46
CA ARG A 107 -16.47 3.02 8.71
C ARG A 107 -16.08 1.86 9.63
N GLY A 108 -15.16 0.98 9.21
CA GLY A 108 -14.82 -0.24 9.93
C GLY A 108 -15.90 -1.33 9.82
N GLU A 109 -16.72 -1.27 8.78
CA GLU A 109 -17.81 -2.21 8.54
C GLU A 109 -17.42 -3.21 7.45
N ALA A 110 -17.83 -4.46 7.63
CA ALA A 110 -17.65 -5.53 6.65
C ALA A 110 -18.84 -6.49 6.66
N ALA A 111 -18.94 -7.31 5.60
CA ALA A 111 -20.10 -8.18 5.36
C ALA A 111 -20.19 -9.33 6.37
N ASP A 112 -19.06 -9.90 6.78
CA ASP A 112 -19.02 -11.03 7.72
C ASP A 112 -18.15 -10.73 8.96
N ASP A 113 -18.28 -11.58 9.99
CA ASP A 113 -17.60 -11.41 11.28
C ASP A 113 -16.09 -11.50 11.15
N PHE A 114 -15.59 -12.38 10.30
CA PHE A 114 -14.16 -12.51 10.04
C PHE A 114 -13.58 -11.25 9.41
N GLU A 115 -14.22 -10.69 8.39
CA GLU A 115 -13.75 -9.45 7.77
C GLU A 115 -13.87 -8.24 8.72
N ARG A 116 -14.87 -8.23 9.62
CA ARG A 116 -14.91 -7.25 10.72
C ARG A 116 -13.72 -7.38 11.64
N ALA A 117 -13.33 -8.62 12.00
CA ALA A 117 -12.13 -8.86 12.79
C ALA A 117 -10.84 -8.41 12.05
N VAL A 118 -10.77 -8.59 10.72
CA VAL A 118 -9.67 -8.06 9.90
C VAL A 118 -9.59 -6.53 10.04
N LEU A 119 -10.70 -5.81 9.94
CA LEU A 119 -10.69 -4.35 10.06
C LEU A 119 -10.41 -3.89 11.51
N ALA A 120 -10.98 -4.56 12.52
CA ALA A 120 -10.74 -4.29 13.93
C ALA A 120 -9.28 -4.48 14.30
N GLY A 121 -8.65 -5.56 13.83
CA GLY A 121 -7.23 -5.81 14.07
C GLY A 121 -6.31 -4.75 13.46
N VAL A 122 -6.67 -4.15 12.32
CA VAL A 122 -5.95 -2.98 11.80
C VAL A 122 -6.06 -1.80 12.76
N ASP A 123 -7.25 -1.56 13.31
CA ASP A 123 -7.46 -0.47 14.26
C ASP A 123 -6.67 -0.69 15.55
N GLU A 124 -6.69 -1.90 16.11
CA GLU A 124 -5.92 -2.27 17.29
C GLU A 124 -4.42 -2.08 17.07
N LEU A 125 -3.87 -2.62 15.97
CA LEU A 125 -2.45 -2.46 15.63
C LEU A 125 -2.07 -0.99 15.43
N ASN A 126 -2.97 -0.19 14.85
CA ASN A 126 -2.74 1.23 14.63
C ASN A 126 -2.76 2.07 15.93
N GLU A 127 -3.56 1.69 16.91
CA GLU A 127 -3.80 2.46 18.14
C GLU A 127 -2.98 1.94 19.31
N GLN A 128 -2.81 0.61 19.42
CA GLN A 128 -2.24 -0.06 20.56
C GLN A 128 -0.91 -0.76 20.23
N SER A 129 -0.60 -0.96 18.94
CA SER A 129 0.55 -1.74 18.45
C SER A 129 0.50 -3.24 18.81
N GLU A 130 -0.67 -3.76 19.11
CA GLU A 130 -0.92 -5.13 19.59
C GLU A 130 -2.34 -5.56 19.19
N LEU A 131 -2.55 -6.85 18.96
CA LEU A 131 -3.86 -7.46 18.78
C LEU A 131 -4.38 -7.99 20.12
N SER A 132 -5.67 -7.80 20.39
CA SER A 132 -6.33 -8.48 21.49
C SER A 132 -6.39 -9.99 21.25
N ASP A 133 -6.49 -10.77 22.35
CA ASP A 133 -6.68 -12.22 22.24
C ASP A 133 -7.94 -12.59 21.46
N GLU A 134 -9.01 -11.80 21.58
CA GLU A 134 -10.26 -11.98 20.85
C GLU A 134 -10.04 -11.82 19.34
N THR A 135 -9.41 -10.73 18.90
CA THR A 135 -9.11 -10.48 17.49
C THR A 135 -8.13 -11.51 16.95
N TRP A 136 -7.10 -11.88 17.73
CA TRP A 136 -6.16 -12.94 17.35
C TRP A 136 -6.85 -14.29 17.12
N ALA A 137 -7.79 -14.65 17.99
CA ALA A 137 -8.58 -15.89 17.85
C ALA A 137 -9.51 -15.83 16.62
N ALA A 138 -10.23 -14.72 16.42
CA ALA A 138 -11.13 -14.53 15.29
C ALA A 138 -10.38 -14.58 13.94
N LEU A 139 -9.20 -13.96 13.84
CA LEU A 139 -8.35 -14.09 12.65
C LEU A 139 -7.93 -15.54 12.42
N GLY A 140 -7.65 -16.29 13.50
CA GLY A 140 -7.26 -17.68 13.45
C GLY A 140 -8.34 -18.65 12.94
N GLU A 141 -9.60 -18.23 12.84
CA GLU A 141 -10.68 -19.06 12.26
C GLU A 141 -10.44 -19.35 10.77
N ARG A 142 -9.79 -18.44 10.05
CA ARG A 142 -9.55 -18.56 8.60
C ARG A 142 -8.10 -18.34 8.18
N LEU A 143 -7.24 -17.87 9.08
CA LEU A 143 -5.82 -17.61 8.80
C LEU A 143 -4.94 -18.50 9.67
N ASP A 144 -3.98 -19.18 9.06
CA ASP A 144 -2.93 -19.87 9.77
C ASP A 144 -1.90 -18.90 10.38
N ASP A 145 -0.90 -19.41 11.11
CA ASP A 145 0.12 -18.60 11.78
C ASP A 145 0.95 -17.76 10.81
N ARG A 146 1.27 -18.31 9.63
CA ARG A 146 2.04 -17.57 8.61
C ARG A 146 1.21 -16.41 8.04
N GLN A 147 -0.05 -16.67 7.78
CA GLN A 147 -0.98 -15.65 7.28
C GLN A 147 -1.22 -14.54 8.31
N ARG A 148 -1.35 -14.90 9.60
CA ARG A 148 -1.44 -13.90 10.67
C ARG A 148 -0.15 -13.08 10.82
N MET A 149 1.02 -13.70 10.65
CA MET A 149 2.29 -12.97 10.57
C MET A 149 2.30 -12.00 9.38
N ASP A 150 1.99 -12.47 8.17
CA ASP A 150 1.90 -11.62 6.98
C ASP A 150 0.91 -10.48 7.17
N TYR A 151 -0.22 -10.72 7.87
CA TYR A 151 -1.21 -9.70 8.20
C TYR A 151 -0.62 -8.57 9.05
N VAL A 152 0.02 -8.92 10.18
CA VAL A 152 0.63 -7.92 11.07
C VAL A 152 1.72 -7.13 10.34
N PHE A 153 2.59 -7.82 9.59
CA PHE A 153 3.63 -7.16 8.80
C PHE A 153 3.08 -6.29 7.67
N THR A 154 1.95 -6.69 7.05
CA THR A 154 1.27 -5.86 6.04
C THR A 154 0.75 -4.57 6.66
N VAL A 155 0.03 -4.64 7.78
CA VAL A 155 -0.48 -3.44 8.47
C VAL A 155 0.68 -2.52 8.87
N GLY A 156 1.74 -3.06 9.48
CA GLY A 156 2.91 -2.28 9.88
C GLY A 156 3.65 -1.63 8.71
N CYS A 157 3.81 -2.36 7.60
CA CYS A 157 4.46 -1.86 6.39
C CYS A 157 3.70 -0.67 5.80
N TYR A 158 2.38 -0.80 5.66
CA TYR A 158 1.55 0.27 5.11
C TYR A 158 1.35 1.45 6.08
N ALA A 159 1.39 1.21 7.39
CA ALA A 159 1.47 2.30 8.37
C ALA A 159 2.78 3.11 8.21
N LEU A 160 3.92 2.43 8.00
CA LEU A 160 5.21 3.08 7.71
C LEU A 160 5.19 3.85 6.39
N LEU A 161 4.64 3.25 5.34
CA LEU A 161 4.49 3.91 4.04
C LEU A 161 3.62 5.17 4.14
N ALA A 162 2.49 5.10 4.86
CA ALA A 162 1.63 6.26 5.10
C ALA A 162 2.38 7.38 5.82
N MET A 163 3.20 7.06 6.84
CA MET A 163 4.06 8.06 7.51
C MET A 163 5.03 8.72 6.54
N ALA A 164 5.66 7.92 5.67
CA ALA A 164 6.61 8.42 4.67
C ALA A 164 5.91 9.31 3.64
N PHE A 165 4.84 8.82 3.02
CA PHE A 165 4.13 9.54 1.96
C PHE A 165 3.49 10.84 2.46
N ASN A 166 2.83 10.80 3.61
CA ASN A 166 2.25 12.00 4.22
C ASN A 166 3.33 13.01 4.62
N THR A 167 4.46 12.54 5.18
CA THR A 167 5.57 13.42 5.60
C THR A 167 6.27 14.05 4.40
N PHE A 168 6.52 13.27 3.34
CA PHE A 168 7.17 13.77 2.12
C PHE A 168 6.21 14.60 1.27
N GLY A 169 4.91 14.44 1.49
CA GLY A 169 3.87 15.08 0.71
C GLY A 169 3.77 14.49 -0.70
N VAL A 170 3.81 13.14 -0.79
CA VAL A 170 3.63 12.45 -2.08
C VAL A 170 2.23 12.68 -2.60
N GLU A 171 2.14 13.28 -3.78
CA GLU A 171 0.87 13.61 -4.45
C GLU A 171 0.49 12.50 -5.42
N LEU A 172 -0.80 12.37 -5.70
CA LEU A 172 -1.29 11.50 -6.77
C LEU A 172 -0.75 11.99 -8.11
N GLU A 173 -0.57 11.06 -9.04
CA GLU A 173 -0.23 11.38 -10.41
C GLU A 173 -1.35 12.22 -11.04
N GLN A 174 -0.98 13.29 -11.74
CA GLN A 174 -1.94 14.04 -12.54
C GLN A 174 -2.33 13.19 -13.75
N ASP A 175 -3.63 13.00 -13.97
CA ASP A 175 -4.12 12.31 -15.17
C ASP A 175 -3.65 13.05 -16.42
N SER A 176 -2.63 12.54 -17.10
CA SER A 176 -2.08 13.08 -18.34
C SER A 176 -3.07 13.04 -19.55
N LYS A 177 -4.35 12.76 -19.28
CA LYS A 177 -5.42 12.65 -20.29
C LYS A 177 -6.27 13.91 -20.45
N GLN A 178 -6.05 14.97 -19.68
CA GLN A 178 -6.85 16.20 -19.84
C GLN A 178 -6.27 17.22 -20.81
N ASP A 179 -4.97 17.19 -21.11
CA ASP A 179 -4.35 18.22 -21.98
C ASP A 179 -4.56 18.00 -23.48
N SER A 180 -5.02 16.83 -23.91
CA SER A 180 -5.23 16.54 -25.35
C SER A 180 -6.62 16.94 -25.90
N LYS A 181 -7.49 17.58 -25.10
CA LYS A 181 -8.84 18.02 -25.52
C LYS A 181 -9.01 19.53 -25.62
N GLN A 182 -8.00 20.32 -25.29
CA GLN A 182 -8.09 21.79 -25.38
C GLN A 182 -7.38 22.41 -26.58
N GLU A 183 -6.75 21.60 -27.43
CA GLU A 183 -6.09 22.08 -28.68
C GLU A 183 -6.77 21.57 -29.98
N ARG A 184 -8.13 21.55 -30.01
CA ARG A 184 -8.82 21.39 -31.29
C ARG A 184 -10.01 22.34 -31.38
#